data_d6b4af4a13319fe58f1839a31347b14f
#
_entry.id   d6b4af4a13319fe58f1839a31347b14f
#
_cell.length_a   1.000
_cell.length_b   1.000
_cell.length_c   1.000
_cell.angle_alpha   90.00
_cell.angle_beta   90.00
_cell.angle_gamma   90.00
#
_symmetry.space_group_name_H-M   'P 1'
#
loop_
_entity.id
_entity.type
_entity.pdbx_description
1 polymer ?
#
loop_
_entity_poly.entity_id
_entity_poly.type
_entity_poly.pdbx_seq_one_letter_code
_entity_poly.pdbx_strand_id
1 'polypeptide(L)'
;MKPFLSLLFLSLSFTSAGLADTTPVTCRLMHLQVQPHKNEPLYTGSDDSSIRCDIPSEELSKPIILPSSKGQIIFSKQTGQATNPVAIAKIPNGVKNAILLFLKSNQTEEKPSYKIIVIDYSTNKVPKNGSFVFNASSNQLRFLIGNQQGYAKSGQVTSVARPKERDAFQMSRVMFQTQSNKTWKTSYESMMRFPERTHRLFVAYKDPRTEQPSLRILRFTPK
;
A
#
# COMPACT_ATOMS: atom_id res chain seq x y z
N MET A 1 -0.70 -8.84 79.79
CA MET A 1 -0.16 -7.99 78.70
C MET A 1 0.25 -8.93 77.55
N LYS A 2 -0.48 -8.91 76.41
CA LYS A 2 -0.12 -9.68 75.22
C LYS A 2 0.34 -8.72 74.15
N PRO A 3 1.47 -8.97 73.48
CA PRO A 3 1.91 -8.08 72.36
C PRO A 3 1.15 -8.47 71.07
N PHE A 4 0.58 -7.47 70.42
CA PHE A 4 0.04 -7.53 69.07
C PHE A 4 1.18 -7.51 68.04
N LEU A 5 1.32 -8.58 67.28
CA LEU A 5 2.25 -8.67 66.17
C LEU A 5 1.53 -8.16 64.92
N SER A 6 1.89 -6.97 64.48
CA SER A 6 1.33 -6.34 63.26
C SER A 6 2.10 -6.87 62.04
N LEU A 7 1.45 -7.69 61.20
CA LEU A 7 1.99 -8.21 59.97
C LEU A 7 1.79 -7.18 58.85
N LEU A 8 2.87 -6.53 58.42
CA LEU A 8 2.87 -5.58 57.31
C LEU A 8 2.90 -6.37 55.99
N PHE A 9 1.76 -6.47 55.28
CA PHE A 9 1.70 -7.00 53.92
C PHE A 9 2.22 -5.99 52.90
N LEU A 10 3.44 -6.23 52.41
CA LEU A 10 4.02 -5.46 51.30
C LEU A 10 3.46 -6.03 49.98
N SER A 11 2.44 -5.36 49.40
CA SER A 11 1.89 -5.71 48.10
C SER A 11 2.85 -5.28 47.00
N LEU A 12 3.61 -6.21 46.42
CA LEU A 12 4.36 -5.98 45.17
C LEU A 12 3.36 -5.85 44.00
N SER A 13 3.12 -4.63 43.55
CA SER A 13 2.40 -4.37 42.30
C SER A 13 3.32 -4.69 41.13
N PHE A 14 3.16 -5.85 40.52
CA PHE A 14 3.76 -6.13 39.20
C PHE A 14 3.07 -5.27 38.17
N THR A 15 3.70 -4.17 37.77
CA THR A 15 3.36 -3.47 36.53
C THR A 15 3.78 -4.35 35.37
N SER A 16 2.83 -5.11 34.82
CA SER A 16 3.03 -5.78 33.53
C SER A 16 3.26 -4.69 32.48
N ALA A 17 4.50 -4.53 32.04
CA ALA A 17 4.82 -3.77 30.83
C ALA A 17 4.03 -4.41 29.69
N GLY A 18 2.94 -3.75 29.25
CA GLY A 18 2.09 -4.21 28.18
C GLY A 18 2.93 -4.43 26.94
N LEU A 19 3.11 -5.68 26.54
CA LEU A 19 3.64 -6.03 25.22
C LEU A 19 2.79 -5.26 24.20
N ALA A 20 3.42 -4.35 23.46
CA ALA A 20 2.74 -3.61 22.41
C ALA A 20 2.09 -4.63 21.47
N ASP A 21 0.75 -4.58 21.38
CA ASP A 21 -0.04 -5.52 20.58
C ASP A 21 0.34 -5.34 19.10
N THR A 22 1.27 -6.20 18.63
CA THR A 22 1.76 -6.16 17.26
C THR A 22 1.03 -7.21 16.43
N THR A 23 0.36 -6.77 15.37
CA THR A 23 -0.35 -7.64 14.44
C THR A 23 0.50 -7.84 13.18
N PRO A 24 0.78 -9.08 12.75
CA PRO A 24 1.52 -9.34 11.52
C PRO A 24 0.65 -9.01 10.30
N VAL A 25 1.22 -8.29 9.33
CA VAL A 25 0.59 -7.96 8.05
C VAL A 25 1.49 -8.42 6.92
N THR A 26 0.96 -9.22 5.99
CA THR A 26 1.68 -9.60 4.77
C THR A 26 1.64 -8.44 3.78
N CYS A 27 2.80 -7.86 3.51
CA CYS A 27 2.93 -6.67 2.66
C CYS A 27 3.65 -6.98 1.35
N ARG A 28 3.27 -6.28 0.28
CA ARG A 28 4.07 -6.11 -0.93
C ARG A 28 4.38 -4.64 -1.07
N LEU A 29 5.64 -4.32 -1.34
CA LEU A 29 6.15 -2.96 -1.31
C LEU A 29 6.51 -2.52 -2.72
N MET A 30 6.35 -1.22 -3.02
CA MET A 30 6.80 -0.64 -4.28
C MET A 30 6.91 0.88 -4.19
N HIS A 31 7.95 1.44 -4.80
CA HIS A 31 7.95 2.86 -5.15
C HIS A 31 7.06 3.13 -6.37
N LEU A 32 6.08 4.01 -6.24
CA LEU A 32 5.20 4.35 -7.37
C LEU A 32 5.96 5.14 -8.45
N GLN A 33 6.90 5.96 -8.05
CA GLN A 33 7.73 6.75 -8.95
C GLN A 33 9.06 6.04 -9.19
N VAL A 34 9.51 5.99 -10.45
CA VAL A 34 10.84 5.47 -10.77
C VAL A 34 11.88 6.39 -10.14
N GLN A 35 12.71 5.84 -9.28
CA GLN A 35 13.83 6.57 -8.69
C GLN A 35 15.04 6.42 -9.63
N PRO A 36 15.69 7.53 -10.04
CA PRO A 36 16.87 7.47 -10.92
C PRO A 36 18.11 6.90 -10.22
N HIS A 37 18.08 6.80 -8.89
CA HIS A 37 19.18 6.27 -8.08
C HIS A 37 18.76 4.99 -7.37
N LYS A 38 19.74 4.16 -7.03
CA LYS A 38 19.54 2.92 -6.27
C LYS A 38 18.76 3.25 -4.98
N ASN A 39 17.60 2.65 -4.83
CA ASN A 39 16.78 2.86 -3.63
C ASN A 39 17.53 2.33 -2.41
N GLU A 40 17.75 3.19 -1.42
CA GLU A 40 18.25 2.76 -0.12
C GLU A 40 17.20 1.89 0.56
N PRO A 41 17.60 0.80 1.23
CA PRO A 41 16.67 -0.02 1.98
C PRO A 41 16.07 0.80 3.14
N LEU A 42 14.83 0.52 3.47
CA LEU A 42 14.20 1.01 4.69
C LEU A 42 14.11 -0.11 5.71
N TYR A 43 13.97 0.26 6.97
CA TYR A 43 13.89 -0.67 8.08
C TYR A 43 12.59 -0.45 8.86
N THR A 44 12.01 -1.53 9.39
CA THR A 44 10.85 -1.48 10.28
C THR A 44 11.02 -2.48 11.42
N GLY A 45 10.34 -2.28 12.53
CA GLY A 45 10.46 -3.09 13.73
C GLY A 45 11.25 -2.39 14.85
N SER A 46 11.49 -3.11 15.94
CA SER A 46 12.35 -2.66 17.06
C SER A 46 13.81 -3.02 16.80
N ASP A 47 14.71 -2.48 17.61
CA ASP A 47 16.17 -2.67 17.51
C ASP A 47 16.56 -4.14 17.38
N ASP A 48 16.00 -5.00 18.26
CA ASP A 48 16.29 -6.44 18.28
C ASP A 48 15.59 -7.25 17.18
N SER A 49 14.58 -6.68 16.52
CA SER A 49 13.75 -7.35 15.51
C SER A 49 13.56 -6.50 14.24
N SER A 50 14.60 -5.78 13.86
CA SER A 50 14.56 -4.91 12.68
C SER A 50 14.50 -5.72 11.39
N ILE A 51 13.52 -5.39 10.54
CA ILE A 51 13.31 -6.01 9.24
C ILE A 51 13.76 -5.05 8.15
N ARG A 52 14.71 -5.48 7.34
CA ARG A 52 15.14 -4.75 6.14
C ARG A 52 14.11 -4.88 5.03
N CYS A 53 13.72 -3.78 4.45
CA CYS A 53 12.75 -3.65 3.38
C CYS A 53 13.41 -3.07 2.13
N ASP A 54 13.71 -3.92 1.15
CA ASP A 54 14.13 -3.48 -0.19
C ASP A 54 12.86 -3.17 -0.99
N ILE A 55 12.70 -1.91 -1.40
CA ILE A 55 11.48 -1.42 -2.05
C ILE A 55 11.75 -1.22 -3.53
N PRO A 56 11.29 -2.12 -4.41
CA PRO A 56 11.52 -2.00 -5.85
C PRO A 56 10.70 -0.85 -6.45
N SER A 57 11.13 -0.35 -7.62
CA SER A 57 10.44 0.72 -8.36
C SER A 57 9.78 0.25 -9.65
N GLU A 58 10.03 -0.97 -10.10
CA GLU A 58 9.49 -1.49 -11.37
C GLU A 58 8.36 -2.49 -11.16
N GLU A 59 8.42 -3.28 -10.10
CA GLU A 59 7.44 -4.32 -9.77
C GLU A 59 7.12 -4.34 -8.28
N LEU A 60 6.11 -5.09 -7.89
CA LEU A 60 5.83 -5.34 -6.46
C LEU A 60 6.88 -6.28 -5.88
N SER A 61 7.35 -5.99 -4.68
CA SER A 61 8.24 -6.89 -3.95
C SER A 61 7.63 -8.29 -3.77
N LYS A 62 8.45 -9.28 -3.44
CA LYS A 62 7.96 -10.53 -2.84
C LYS A 62 7.17 -10.20 -1.57
N PRO A 63 6.19 -11.03 -1.19
CA PRO A 63 5.48 -10.85 0.07
C PRO A 63 6.45 -10.90 1.24
N ILE A 64 6.32 -9.93 2.15
CA ILE A 64 7.09 -9.83 3.39
C ILE A 64 6.10 -9.63 4.55
N ILE A 65 6.35 -10.25 5.69
CA ILE A 65 5.53 -10.09 6.89
C ILE A 65 6.13 -8.96 7.72
N LEU A 66 5.32 -7.93 7.97
CA LEU A 66 5.73 -6.75 8.73
C LEU A 66 4.89 -6.60 9.99
N PRO A 67 5.49 -6.24 11.13
CA PRO A 67 4.76 -5.98 12.37
C PRO A 67 4.03 -4.64 12.27
N SER A 68 2.72 -4.65 12.54
CA SER A 68 1.92 -3.44 12.70
C SER A 68 1.65 -3.20 14.17
N SER A 69 2.13 -2.11 14.71
CA SER A 69 1.83 -1.68 16.08
C SER A 69 0.80 -0.57 16.07
N LYS A 70 -0.28 -0.74 16.83
CA LYS A 70 -1.41 0.22 16.88
C LYS A 70 -1.94 0.61 15.49
N GLY A 71 -2.00 -0.36 14.55
CA GLY A 71 -2.42 -0.11 13.17
C GLY A 71 -1.43 0.69 12.33
N GLN A 72 -0.16 0.73 12.69
CA GLN A 72 0.86 1.45 11.95
C GLN A 72 2.11 0.58 11.71
N ILE A 73 2.69 0.71 10.52
CA ILE A 73 4.02 0.21 10.19
C ILE A 73 4.90 1.44 9.97
N ILE A 74 5.95 1.56 10.77
CA ILE A 74 6.87 2.71 10.75
C ILE A 74 8.13 2.28 10.01
N PHE A 75 8.57 3.10 9.05
CA PHE A 75 9.79 2.87 8.28
C PHE A 75 10.82 3.96 8.60
N SER A 76 12.08 3.56 8.78
CA SER A 76 13.23 4.42 9.03
C SER A 76 14.38 4.10 8.06
N LYS A 77 15.38 4.99 7.96
CA LYS A 77 16.60 4.74 7.17
C LYS A 77 17.59 3.81 7.87
N GLN A 78 17.51 3.73 9.18
CA GLN A 78 18.41 2.94 10.01
C GLN A 78 17.62 2.06 10.96
N THR A 79 18.23 1.00 11.44
CA THR A 79 17.68 0.15 12.48
C THR A 79 17.49 0.96 13.76
N GLY A 80 16.43 0.69 14.52
CA GLY A 80 16.17 1.31 15.83
C GLY A 80 15.70 2.77 15.82
N GLN A 81 15.60 3.42 14.68
CA GLN A 81 15.20 4.83 14.61
C GLN A 81 13.68 5.04 14.42
N ALA A 82 12.86 4.47 15.31
CA ALA A 82 11.43 4.77 15.32
C ALA A 82 11.12 6.25 15.61
N THR A 83 12.07 6.98 16.17
CA THR A 83 11.95 8.40 16.53
C THR A 83 12.03 9.36 15.34
N ASN A 84 12.60 8.93 14.19
CA ASN A 84 12.67 9.75 12.98
C ASN A 84 12.15 8.96 11.77
N PRO A 85 10.83 8.76 11.65
CA PRO A 85 10.24 7.96 10.58
C PRO A 85 10.36 8.68 9.25
N VAL A 86 10.83 7.97 8.23
CA VAL A 86 10.80 8.45 6.84
C VAL A 86 9.49 8.12 6.12
N ALA A 87 8.75 7.14 6.64
CA ALA A 87 7.43 6.78 6.14
C ALA A 87 6.60 6.07 7.23
N ILE A 88 5.29 6.28 7.19
CA ILE A 88 4.33 5.62 8.08
C ILE A 88 3.17 5.08 7.25
N ALA A 89 2.96 3.76 7.30
CA ALA A 89 1.79 3.12 6.73
C ALA A 89 0.70 2.97 7.81
N LYS A 90 -0.46 3.59 7.59
CA LYS A 90 -1.64 3.40 8.44
C LYS A 90 -2.42 2.20 7.93
N ILE A 91 -2.37 1.09 8.65
CA ILE A 91 -3.04 -0.17 8.29
C ILE A 91 -4.46 -0.15 8.86
N PRO A 92 -5.49 -0.22 8.02
CA PRO A 92 -6.86 -0.30 8.50
C PRO A 92 -7.10 -1.57 9.32
N ASN A 93 -8.04 -1.50 10.27
CA ASN A 93 -8.38 -2.65 11.11
C ASN A 93 -8.81 -3.86 10.26
N GLY A 94 -8.31 -5.03 10.64
CA GLY A 94 -8.64 -6.30 9.97
C GLY A 94 -7.88 -6.57 8.67
N VAL A 95 -7.04 -5.65 8.19
CA VAL A 95 -6.20 -5.87 6.99
C VAL A 95 -5.06 -6.80 7.34
N LYS A 96 -5.02 -7.96 6.68
CA LYS A 96 -3.96 -8.97 6.82
C LYS A 96 -3.01 -8.99 5.62
N ASN A 97 -3.45 -8.48 4.47
CA ASN A 97 -2.68 -8.45 3.22
C ASN A 97 -2.75 -7.05 2.62
N ALA A 98 -1.62 -6.38 2.49
CA ALA A 98 -1.54 -5.00 2.01
C ALA A 98 -0.51 -4.81 0.90
N ILE A 99 -0.85 -4.01 -0.12
CA ILE A 99 0.14 -3.41 -1.02
C ILE A 99 0.44 -2.02 -0.47
N LEU A 100 1.72 -1.74 -0.24
CA LEU A 100 2.20 -0.45 0.23
C LEU A 100 2.91 0.26 -0.92
N LEU A 101 2.28 1.32 -1.44
CA LEU A 101 2.86 2.15 -2.50
C LEU A 101 3.52 3.38 -1.88
N PHE A 102 4.81 3.52 -2.08
CA PHE A 102 5.62 4.64 -1.58
C PHE A 102 5.65 5.75 -2.62
N LEU A 103 5.13 6.92 -2.26
CA LEU A 103 5.21 8.14 -3.06
C LEU A 103 6.17 9.09 -2.38
N LYS A 104 7.16 9.58 -3.13
CA LYS A 104 8.06 10.61 -2.61
C LYS A 104 7.25 11.87 -2.28
N SER A 105 7.44 12.38 -1.08
CA SER A 105 6.85 13.64 -0.65
C SER A 105 7.74 14.79 -1.09
N ASN A 106 7.17 15.85 -1.65
CA ASN A 106 7.93 17.08 -2.01
C ASN A 106 8.14 18.00 -0.79
N GLN A 107 8.15 17.44 0.43
CA GLN A 107 8.13 18.23 1.65
C GLN A 107 9.51 18.41 2.24
N THR A 108 9.68 19.56 2.94
CA THR A 108 10.83 19.98 3.74
C THR A 108 11.23 18.97 4.82
N GLU A 109 12.44 19.08 5.34
CA GLU A 109 13.15 18.13 6.23
C GLU A 109 12.38 17.65 7.47
N GLU A 110 11.32 18.33 7.87
CA GLU A 110 10.54 18.03 9.10
C GLU A 110 9.43 16.98 8.91
N LYS A 111 9.18 16.48 7.71
CA LYS A 111 8.07 15.55 7.42
C LYS A 111 8.56 14.25 6.78
N PRO A 112 7.79 13.14 6.93
CA PRO A 112 8.17 11.88 6.32
C PRO A 112 8.48 12.03 4.84
N SER A 113 9.63 11.48 4.39
CA SER A 113 10.10 11.56 3.01
C SER A 113 9.16 10.85 2.01
N TYR A 114 8.31 9.95 2.53
CA TYR A 114 7.35 9.21 1.72
C TYR A 114 5.95 9.26 2.33
N LYS A 115 4.97 9.47 1.46
CA LYS A 115 3.56 9.16 1.71
C LYS A 115 3.31 7.71 1.30
N ILE A 116 2.73 6.91 2.17
CA ILE A 116 2.36 5.53 1.85
C ILE A 116 0.87 5.44 1.56
N ILE A 117 0.54 4.76 0.45
CA ILE A 117 -0.83 4.36 0.13
C ILE A 117 -0.95 2.87 0.44
N VAL A 118 -1.94 2.55 1.25
CA VAL A 118 -2.25 1.17 1.66
C VAL A 118 -3.42 0.67 0.85
N ILE A 119 -3.24 -0.45 0.14
CA ILE A 119 -4.30 -1.11 -0.62
C ILE A 119 -4.49 -2.51 -0.02
N ASP A 120 -5.67 -2.74 0.56
CA ASP A 120 -6.06 -4.08 1.02
C ASP A 120 -6.31 -4.99 -0.19
N TYR A 121 -5.49 -6.04 -0.33
CA TYR A 121 -5.66 -7.05 -1.38
C TYR A 121 -6.07 -8.42 -0.82
N SER A 122 -6.73 -8.44 0.31
CA SER A 122 -7.31 -9.64 0.89
C SER A 122 -8.24 -10.34 -0.13
N THR A 123 -8.29 -11.66 -0.09
CA THR A 123 -9.01 -12.47 -1.09
C THR A 123 -10.50 -12.15 -1.22
N ASN A 124 -11.13 -11.66 -0.13
CA ASN A 124 -12.52 -11.21 -0.11
C ASN A 124 -12.74 -9.82 -0.74
N LYS A 125 -11.68 -9.06 -1.00
CA LYS A 125 -11.74 -7.71 -1.61
C LYS A 125 -11.41 -7.74 -3.10
N VAL A 126 -10.66 -8.75 -3.54
CA VAL A 126 -10.25 -8.90 -4.94
C VAL A 126 -11.23 -9.82 -5.66
N PRO A 127 -11.92 -9.37 -6.71
CA PRO A 127 -12.71 -10.26 -7.55
C PRO A 127 -11.81 -11.36 -8.14
N LYS A 128 -12.34 -12.58 -8.24
CA LYS A 128 -11.59 -13.71 -8.83
C LYS A 128 -11.04 -13.34 -10.21
N ASN A 129 -9.73 -13.40 -10.38
CA ASN A 129 -9.03 -12.97 -11.59
C ASN A 129 -9.30 -11.50 -12.01
N GLY A 130 -9.79 -10.69 -11.09
CA GLY A 130 -10.12 -9.30 -11.33
C GLY A 130 -8.94 -8.35 -11.14
N SER A 131 -9.25 -7.08 -11.09
CA SER A 131 -8.27 -6.00 -11.01
C SER A 131 -8.69 -4.97 -9.97
N PHE A 132 -7.74 -4.17 -9.51
CA PHE A 132 -8.00 -2.92 -8.81
C PHE A 132 -7.64 -1.74 -9.70
N VAL A 133 -8.45 -0.70 -9.63
CA VAL A 133 -8.14 0.63 -10.14
C VAL A 133 -7.98 1.55 -8.94
N PHE A 134 -6.81 2.13 -8.80
CA PHE A 134 -6.51 3.12 -7.78
C PHE A 134 -6.21 4.46 -8.42
N ASN A 135 -6.90 5.50 -7.96
CA ASN A 135 -6.66 6.87 -8.41
C ASN A 135 -5.80 7.62 -7.39
N ALA A 136 -4.51 7.71 -7.65
CA ALA A 136 -3.56 8.48 -6.85
C ALA A 136 -3.47 9.96 -7.25
N SER A 137 -4.20 10.38 -8.31
CA SER A 137 -4.23 11.77 -8.77
C SER A 137 -5.28 12.59 -8.01
N SER A 138 -5.19 13.91 -8.09
CA SER A 138 -6.21 14.83 -7.56
C SER A 138 -7.47 14.92 -8.42
N ASN A 139 -7.39 14.51 -9.69
CA ASN A 139 -8.47 14.61 -10.66
C ASN A 139 -9.36 13.38 -10.65
N GLN A 140 -10.59 13.50 -11.15
CA GLN A 140 -11.43 12.34 -11.37
C GLN A 140 -10.86 11.46 -12.48
N LEU A 141 -10.99 10.16 -12.29
CA LEU A 141 -10.60 9.13 -13.24
C LEU A 141 -11.86 8.41 -13.71
N ARG A 142 -12.00 8.20 -15.03
CA ARG A 142 -12.91 7.20 -15.58
C ARG A 142 -12.13 6.15 -16.33
N PHE A 143 -12.65 4.93 -16.33
CA PHE A 143 -11.99 3.81 -16.98
C PHE A 143 -12.98 2.90 -17.69
N LEU A 144 -12.47 2.20 -18.71
CA LEU A 144 -13.11 1.09 -19.39
C LEU A 144 -12.15 -0.10 -19.34
N ILE A 145 -12.62 -1.24 -18.87
CA ILE A 145 -11.85 -2.50 -18.86
C ILE A 145 -12.78 -3.58 -19.43
N GLY A 146 -12.55 -3.94 -20.70
CA GLY A 146 -13.51 -4.72 -21.49
C GLY A 146 -14.81 -3.93 -21.68
N ASN A 147 -15.93 -4.48 -21.23
CA ASN A 147 -17.24 -3.83 -21.22
C ASN A 147 -17.61 -3.15 -19.88
N GLN A 148 -16.71 -3.19 -18.90
CA GLN A 148 -16.96 -2.59 -17.60
C GLN A 148 -16.45 -1.16 -17.56
N GLN A 149 -17.38 -0.23 -17.32
CA GLN A 149 -17.07 1.19 -17.12
C GLN A 149 -17.13 1.53 -15.64
N GLY A 150 -16.30 2.48 -15.23
CA GLY A 150 -16.28 2.95 -13.85
C GLY A 150 -15.59 4.30 -13.70
N TYR A 151 -15.74 4.82 -12.48
CA TYR A 151 -15.13 6.06 -12.03
C TYR A 151 -14.37 5.80 -10.72
N ALA A 152 -13.29 6.50 -10.54
CA ALA A 152 -12.56 6.52 -9.27
C ALA A 152 -12.24 7.96 -8.88
N LYS A 153 -12.73 8.37 -7.69
CA LYS A 153 -12.37 9.65 -7.09
C LYS A 153 -10.90 9.59 -6.61
N SER A 154 -10.31 10.76 -6.38
CA SER A 154 -8.98 10.84 -5.76
C SER A 154 -8.89 10.01 -4.48
N GLY A 155 -7.84 9.20 -4.36
CA GLY A 155 -7.61 8.31 -3.22
C GLY A 155 -8.48 7.05 -3.18
N GLN A 156 -9.38 6.85 -4.14
CA GLN A 156 -10.30 5.72 -4.16
C GLN A 156 -9.69 4.51 -4.88
N VAL A 157 -9.90 3.33 -4.29
CA VAL A 157 -9.67 2.02 -4.91
C VAL A 157 -11.00 1.44 -5.36
N THR A 158 -11.09 1.02 -6.61
CA THR A 158 -12.28 0.37 -7.18
C THR A 158 -11.91 -1.03 -7.65
N SER A 159 -12.67 -2.03 -7.21
CA SER A 159 -12.52 -3.40 -7.68
C SER A 159 -13.23 -3.59 -9.02
N VAL A 160 -12.58 -4.27 -9.96
CA VAL A 160 -13.12 -4.54 -11.29
C VAL A 160 -13.01 -6.04 -11.57
N ALA A 161 -14.10 -6.67 -11.93
CA ALA A 161 -14.08 -8.07 -12.30
C ALA A 161 -13.25 -8.32 -13.57
N ARG A 162 -12.83 -9.57 -13.79
CA ARG A 162 -12.19 -9.94 -15.05
C ARG A 162 -13.16 -9.68 -16.22
N PRO A 163 -12.75 -9.03 -17.32
CA PRO A 163 -13.61 -8.84 -18.48
C PRO A 163 -14.19 -10.17 -18.97
N LYS A 164 -15.49 -10.21 -19.24
CA LYS A 164 -16.14 -11.39 -19.82
C LYS A 164 -15.87 -11.49 -21.32
N GLU A 165 -15.97 -10.36 -22.01
CA GLU A 165 -15.70 -10.25 -23.44
C GLU A 165 -14.19 -10.11 -23.68
N ARG A 166 -13.61 -11.16 -24.25
CA ARG A 166 -12.20 -11.26 -24.61
C ARG A 166 -12.10 -11.98 -25.96
N ASP A 167 -11.14 -11.57 -26.75
CA ASP A 167 -10.81 -12.25 -28.00
C ASP A 167 -10.17 -13.64 -27.77
N ALA A 168 -9.83 -14.33 -28.85
CA ALA A 168 -9.19 -15.64 -28.81
C ALA A 168 -7.83 -15.62 -28.04
N PHE A 169 -7.15 -14.47 -27.96
CA PHE A 169 -5.91 -14.26 -27.23
C PHE A 169 -6.14 -13.80 -25.79
N GLN A 170 -7.40 -13.83 -25.32
CA GLN A 170 -7.83 -13.34 -23.99
C GLN A 170 -7.61 -11.83 -23.80
N MET A 171 -7.61 -11.05 -24.86
CA MET A 171 -7.44 -9.62 -24.82
C MET A 171 -8.78 -8.88 -24.71
N SER A 172 -8.74 -7.76 -24.03
CA SER A 172 -9.85 -6.79 -23.96
C SER A 172 -9.31 -5.38 -24.00
N ARG A 173 -10.12 -4.44 -24.51
CA ARG A 173 -9.79 -3.02 -24.52
C ARG A 173 -9.70 -2.49 -23.10
N VAL A 174 -8.68 -1.67 -22.85
CA VAL A 174 -8.48 -0.95 -21.61
C VAL A 174 -8.27 0.52 -21.95
N MET A 175 -9.05 1.40 -21.34
CA MET A 175 -8.93 2.84 -21.52
C MET A 175 -9.03 3.54 -20.16
N PHE A 176 -8.17 4.51 -19.95
CA PHE A 176 -8.21 5.39 -18.78
C PHE A 176 -8.23 6.84 -19.25
N GLN A 177 -9.12 7.63 -18.65
CA GLN A 177 -9.25 9.05 -18.93
C GLN A 177 -9.29 9.82 -17.63
N THR A 178 -8.58 10.94 -17.62
CA THR A 178 -8.51 11.84 -16.48
C THR A 178 -9.24 13.13 -16.81
N GLN A 179 -10.04 13.63 -15.88
CA GLN A 179 -10.72 14.91 -16.05
C GLN A 179 -9.73 16.07 -15.83
N SER A 180 -9.63 16.96 -16.80
CA SER A 180 -8.85 18.19 -16.69
C SER A 180 -9.67 19.35 -17.28
N ASN A 181 -9.86 20.42 -16.53
CA ASN A 181 -10.65 21.59 -16.94
C ASN A 181 -12.03 21.21 -17.50
N LYS A 182 -12.76 20.34 -16.80
CA LYS A 182 -14.09 19.81 -17.19
C LYS A 182 -14.09 18.95 -18.47
N THR A 183 -12.94 18.71 -19.08
CA THR A 183 -12.78 17.84 -20.26
C THR A 183 -12.10 16.53 -19.88
N TRP A 184 -12.45 15.44 -20.60
CA TRP A 184 -11.84 14.13 -20.41
C TRP A 184 -10.69 13.97 -21.40
N LYS A 185 -9.49 13.71 -20.89
CA LYS A 185 -8.29 13.41 -21.68
C LYS A 185 -7.91 11.95 -21.50
N THR A 186 -7.69 11.24 -22.60
CA THR A 186 -7.20 9.86 -22.56
C THR A 186 -5.76 9.85 -22.08
N SER A 187 -5.51 9.19 -20.97
CA SER A 187 -4.18 9.00 -20.39
C SER A 187 -3.57 7.64 -20.76
N TYR A 188 -4.42 6.69 -21.13
CA TYR A 188 -3.99 5.36 -21.56
C TYR A 188 -5.09 4.67 -22.37
N GLU A 189 -4.71 4.01 -23.46
CA GLU A 189 -5.58 3.15 -24.24
C GLU A 189 -4.75 2.03 -24.87
N SER A 190 -5.21 0.77 -24.73
CA SER A 190 -4.54 -0.39 -25.30
C SER A 190 -5.44 -1.62 -25.27
N MET A 191 -5.11 -2.62 -26.06
CA MET A 191 -5.56 -3.99 -25.87
C MET A 191 -4.69 -4.67 -24.81
N MET A 192 -5.32 -5.34 -23.85
CA MET A 192 -4.60 -5.97 -22.74
C MET A 192 -5.08 -7.40 -22.52
N ARG A 193 -4.13 -8.32 -22.35
CA ARG A 193 -4.43 -9.73 -22.08
C ARG A 193 -4.81 -9.93 -20.60
N PHE A 194 -5.92 -10.65 -20.37
CA PHE A 194 -6.45 -10.98 -19.02
C PHE A 194 -6.43 -12.51 -18.80
N PRO A 195 -5.25 -13.12 -18.59
CA PRO A 195 -5.14 -14.53 -18.31
C PRO A 195 -5.73 -14.88 -16.94
N GLU A 196 -5.98 -16.16 -16.71
CA GLU A 196 -6.42 -16.65 -15.41
C GLU A 196 -5.31 -16.51 -14.35
N ARG A 197 -5.72 -16.50 -13.10
CA ARG A 197 -4.83 -16.44 -11.92
C ARG A 197 -3.91 -15.19 -11.89
N THR A 198 -4.23 -14.18 -12.71
CA THR A 198 -3.46 -12.93 -12.72
C THR A 198 -4.36 -11.78 -12.30
N HIS A 199 -3.94 -11.07 -11.29
CA HIS A 199 -4.57 -9.84 -10.85
C HIS A 199 -3.74 -8.64 -11.30
N ARG A 200 -4.41 -7.51 -11.48
CA ARG A 200 -3.76 -6.24 -11.83
C ARG A 200 -4.16 -5.15 -10.88
N LEU A 201 -3.20 -4.29 -10.62
CA LEU A 201 -3.44 -3.00 -10.00
C LEU A 201 -3.10 -1.92 -11.02
N PHE A 202 -4.11 -1.20 -11.45
CA PHE A 202 -3.99 0.00 -12.28
C PHE A 202 -3.87 1.19 -11.36
N VAL A 203 -2.75 1.90 -11.40
CA VAL A 203 -2.52 3.09 -10.58
C VAL A 203 -2.47 4.30 -11.50
N ALA A 204 -3.51 5.12 -11.47
CA ALA A 204 -3.49 6.41 -12.14
C ALA A 204 -2.87 7.46 -11.22
N TYR A 205 -1.90 8.20 -11.71
CA TYR A 205 -1.19 9.22 -10.95
C TYR A 205 -0.78 10.39 -11.85
N LYS A 206 -0.38 11.50 -11.25
CA LYS A 206 0.24 12.62 -11.97
C LYS A 206 1.75 12.41 -11.89
N ASP A 207 2.41 12.27 -13.02
CA ASP A 207 3.87 12.16 -13.07
C ASP A 207 4.47 13.49 -12.61
N PRO A 208 5.28 13.52 -11.54
CA PRO A 208 5.81 14.76 -10.98
C PRO A 208 6.84 15.45 -11.89
N ARG A 209 7.40 14.74 -12.88
CA ARG A 209 8.38 15.32 -13.81
C ARG A 209 7.70 16.01 -14.99
N THR A 210 6.66 15.38 -15.54
CA THR A 210 5.97 15.87 -16.74
C THR A 210 4.68 16.60 -16.41
N GLU A 211 4.22 16.52 -15.17
CA GLU A 211 2.93 17.03 -14.70
C GLU A 211 1.72 16.40 -15.44
N GLN A 212 1.95 15.38 -16.27
CA GLN A 212 0.92 14.74 -17.08
C GLN A 212 0.27 13.56 -16.33
N PRO A 213 -1.01 13.27 -16.62
CA PRO A 213 -1.64 12.03 -16.16
C PRO A 213 -0.90 10.82 -16.72
N SER A 214 -0.62 9.86 -15.84
CA SER A 214 0.10 8.64 -16.17
C SER A 214 -0.59 7.44 -15.53
N LEU A 215 -0.37 6.26 -16.10
CA LEU A 215 -0.90 5.00 -15.60
C LEU A 215 0.23 4.01 -15.36
N ARG A 216 0.26 3.40 -14.18
CA ARG A 216 1.11 2.27 -13.88
C ARG A 216 0.29 1.00 -13.75
N ILE A 217 0.75 -0.08 -14.36
CA ILE A 217 0.06 -1.36 -14.37
C ILE A 217 0.96 -2.40 -13.70
N LEU A 218 0.50 -2.90 -12.56
CA LEU A 218 1.20 -3.87 -11.75
C LEU A 218 0.47 -5.21 -11.82
N ARG A 219 1.23 -6.29 -11.93
CA ARG A 219 0.69 -7.66 -11.86
C ARG A 219 1.01 -8.26 -10.50
N PHE A 220 0.07 -9.00 -9.96
CA PHE A 220 0.30 -9.76 -8.74
C PHE A 220 -0.55 -11.02 -8.71
N THR A 221 -0.10 -12.00 -7.96
CA THR A 221 -0.86 -13.22 -7.68
C THR A 221 -1.23 -13.18 -6.20
N PRO A 222 -2.52 -13.15 -5.83
CA PRO A 222 -2.93 -13.33 -4.43
C PRO A 222 -2.49 -14.70 -3.95
N LYS A 223 -2.12 -14.78 -2.70
CA LYS A 223 -1.92 -16.05 -2.01
C LYS A 223 -3.22 -16.51 -1.38
#